data_588cd70738ec720b32d8015e17d73fbf
#
_entry.id   588cd70738ec720b32d8015e17d73fbf
#
_cell.length_a   1.000
_cell.length_b   1.000
_cell.length_c   1.000
_cell.angle_alpha   90.00
_cell.angle_beta   90.00
_cell.angle_gamma   90.00
#
_symmetry.space_group_name_H-M   'P 1'
#
loop_
_entity.id
_entity.type
_entity.pdbx_description
1 polymer ?
#
loop_
_entity_poly.entity_id
_entity_poly.type
_entity_poly.pdbx_seq_one_letter_code
_entity_poly.pdbx_strand_id
1 'polypeptide(L)'
;LRRRGHRVSLYEASTELGGVMRHGIPAYRLSRRVLDAEIARIVALGVELHCGQALSGTDALDALARTHDAVFVALGAQQPKALAQIDGAPAWFMDGAGYLAACSRGAPPALGRRVVVVGGGSAAIDVARSARRAGHAVTLLALERRPQMPAQRDEVDEALEEGITLVDGAQLGSVHEAPEGTIDAALTLLTDS
;
A
#
# COMPACT_ATOMS: atom_id res chain seq x y z
N LEU A 1 -23.55 -5.80 11.43
CA LEU A 1 -24.48 -4.95 12.18
C LEU A 1 -25.84 -4.89 11.48
N ARG A 2 -25.98 -4.50 10.19
CA ARG A 2 -27.27 -4.43 9.46
C ARG A 2 -28.07 -5.75 9.52
N ARG A 3 -27.41 -6.90 9.30
CA ARG A 3 -28.04 -8.23 9.41
C ARG A 3 -28.58 -8.57 10.80
N ARG A 4 -28.16 -7.84 11.83
CA ARG A 4 -28.63 -7.96 13.24
C ARG A 4 -29.68 -6.90 13.60
N GLY A 5 -30.17 -6.13 12.60
CA GLY A 5 -31.22 -5.14 12.79
C GLY A 5 -30.76 -3.73 13.19
N HIS A 6 -29.46 -3.49 13.37
CA HIS A 6 -28.96 -2.16 13.73
C HIS A 6 -29.05 -1.19 12.53
N ARG A 7 -29.34 0.06 12.78
CA ARG A 7 -29.07 1.14 11.82
C ARG A 7 -27.55 1.36 11.78
N VAL A 8 -27.02 1.57 10.57
CA VAL A 8 -25.57 1.72 10.38
C VAL A 8 -25.31 2.90 9.48
N SER A 9 -24.54 3.86 9.96
CA SER A 9 -23.95 4.96 9.19
C SER A 9 -22.46 4.68 9.03
N LEU A 10 -21.93 4.77 7.81
CA LEU A 10 -20.53 4.54 7.48
C LEU A 10 -19.91 5.83 6.98
N TYR A 11 -18.87 6.29 7.64
CA TYR A 11 -18.10 7.49 7.28
C TYR A 11 -16.78 7.05 6.62
N GLU A 12 -16.52 7.59 5.45
CA GLU A 12 -15.33 7.30 4.65
C GLU A 12 -14.70 8.61 4.16
N ALA A 13 -13.40 8.76 4.37
CA ALA A 13 -12.67 9.96 3.94
C ALA A 13 -12.58 10.08 2.41
N SER A 14 -12.49 8.94 1.73
CA SER A 14 -12.48 8.89 0.26
C SER A 14 -13.88 9.09 -0.32
N THR A 15 -13.94 9.51 -1.57
CA THR A 15 -15.20 9.57 -2.34
C THR A 15 -15.71 8.18 -2.72
N GLU A 16 -14.85 7.16 -2.65
CA GLU A 16 -15.15 5.77 -3.02
C GLU A 16 -14.85 4.83 -1.86
N LEU A 17 -15.71 3.83 -1.67
CA LEU A 17 -15.52 2.77 -0.69
C LEU A 17 -14.48 1.74 -1.15
N GLY A 18 -13.87 1.05 -0.19
CA GLY A 18 -12.98 -0.07 -0.46
C GLY A 18 -11.60 0.05 0.16
N GLY A 19 -11.19 1.24 0.60
CA GLY A 19 -9.94 1.46 1.32
C GLY A 19 -8.72 0.82 0.64
N VAL A 20 -7.93 0.06 1.39
CA VAL A 20 -6.72 -0.63 0.89
C VAL A 20 -7.03 -1.61 -0.26
N MET A 21 -8.19 -2.29 -0.23
CA MET A 21 -8.57 -3.17 -1.34
C MET A 21 -8.73 -2.42 -2.67
N ARG A 22 -9.15 -1.16 -2.62
CA ARG A 22 -9.27 -0.32 -3.81
C ARG A 22 -7.95 0.36 -4.19
N HIS A 23 -7.27 0.94 -3.21
CA HIS A 23 -6.13 1.83 -3.46
C HIS A 23 -4.77 1.15 -3.30
N GLY A 24 -4.68 0.08 -2.50
CA GLY A 24 -3.44 -0.63 -2.21
C GLY A 24 -3.26 -1.93 -2.99
N ILE A 25 -4.35 -2.66 -3.32
CA ILE A 25 -4.25 -3.90 -4.09
C ILE A 25 -4.38 -3.58 -5.58
N PRO A 26 -3.42 -3.95 -6.44
CA PRO A 26 -3.50 -3.70 -7.88
C PRO A 26 -4.71 -4.36 -8.55
N ALA A 27 -5.24 -3.73 -9.61
CA ALA A 27 -6.44 -4.21 -10.30
C ALA A 27 -6.25 -5.59 -10.97
N TYR A 28 -5.01 -5.96 -11.30
CA TYR A 28 -4.70 -7.29 -11.87
C TYR A 28 -4.80 -8.42 -10.82
N ARG A 29 -4.69 -8.10 -9.52
CA ARG A 29 -4.91 -9.05 -8.41
C ARG A 29 -6.35 -9.05 -7.92
N LEU A 30 -6.96 -7.86 -7.81
CA LEU A 30 -8.35 -7.70 -7.36
C LEU A 30 -9.12 -6.83 -8.34
N SER A 31 -9.95 -7.46 -9.15
CA SER A 31 -10.82 -6.78 -10.10
C SER A 31 -11.73 -5.77 -9.42
N ARG A 32 -11.73 -4.53 -9.89
CA ARG A 32 -12.61 -3.47 -9.36
C ARG A 32 -14.07 -3.84 -9.50
N ARG A 33 -14.46 -4.53 -10.57
CA ARG A 33 -15.83 -5.03 -10.76
C ARG A 33 -16.27 -5.98 -9.64
N VAL A 34 -15.38 -6.85 -9.19
CA VAL A 34 -15.68 -7.78 -8.08
C VAL A 34 -15.80 -7.01 -6.77
N LEU A 35 -14.85 -6.11 -6.49
CA LEU A 35 -14.87 -5.27 -5.29
C LEU A 35 -16.14 -4.41 -5.23
N ASP A 36 -16.50 -3.76 -6.33
CA ASP A 36 -17.69 -2.90 -6.40
C ASP A 36 -18.99 -3.69 -6.20
N ALA A 37 -19.05 -4.89 -6.78
CA ALA A 37 -20.22 -5.77 -6.59
C ALA A 37 -20.39 -6.18 -5.12
N GLU A 38 -19.29 -6.54 -4.42
CA GLU A 38 -19.35 -6.89 -3.00
C GLU A 38 -19.71 -5.70 -2.12
N ILE A 39 -19.16 -4.52 -2.40
CA ILE A 39 -19.52 -3.29 -1.70
C ILE A 39 -21.00 -2.97 -1.90
N ALA A 40 -21.49 -3.03 -3.14
CA ALA A 40 -22.89 -2.75 -3.46
C ALA A 40 -23.85 -3.70 -2.72
N ARG A 41 -23.49 -4.98 -2.58
CA ARG A 41 -24.28 -5.96 -1.80
C ARG A 41 -24.38 -5.60 -0.33
N ILE A 42 -23.28 -5.07 0.25
CA ILE A 42 -23.25 -4.62 1.65
C ILE A 42 -24.10 -3.36 1.82
N VAL A 43 -23.95 -2.39 0.91
CA VAL A 43 -24.71 -1.14 0.93
C VAL A 43 -26.20 -1.39 0.77
N ALA A 44 -26.59 -2.32 -0.11
CA ALA A 44 -27.99 -2.72 -0.34
C ALA A 44 -28.70 -3.27 0.91
N LEU A 45 -27.95 -3.63 1.97
CA LEU A 45 -28.54 -3.95 3.28
C LEU A 45 -29.11 -2.71 4.00
N GLY A 46 -28.99 -1.52 3.43
CA GLY A 46 -29.45 -0.26 3.98
C GLY A 46 -28.43 0.45 4.87
N VAL A 47 -27.13 0.32 4.55
CA VAL A 47 -26.08 1.14 5.18
C VAL A 47 -26.17 2.57 4.66
N GLU A 48 -26.23 3.54 5.56
CA GLU A 48 -26.17 4.96 5.22
C GLU A 48 -24.71 5.36 4.99
N LEU A 49 -24.43 5.98 3.84
CA LEU A 49 -23.05 6.30 3.43
C LEU A 49 -22.77 7.81 3.52
N HIS A 50 -21.64 8.13 4.12
CA HIS A 50 -21.08 9.48 4.21
C HIS A 50 -19.65 9.46 3.64
N CYS A 51 -19.53 9.41 2.30
CA CYS A 51 -18.24 9.44 1.60
C CYS A 51 -17.72 10.88 1.45
N GLY A 52 -16.39 11.03 1.33
CA GLY A 52 -15.74 12.34 1.27
C GLY A 52 -15.70 13.07 2.62
N GLN A 53 -15.97 12.36 3.72
CA GLN A 53 -16.03 12.94 5.06
C GLN A 53 -14.93 12.33 5.95
N ALA A 54 -13.78 13.00 5.97
CA ALA A 54 -12.71 12.64 6.89
C ALA A 54 -13.08 13.03 8.33
N LEU A 55 -12.95 12.08 9.25
CA LEU A 55 -13.07 12.34 10.68
C LEU A 55 -11.70 12.70 11.21
N SER A 56 -11.54 13.93 11.69
CA SER A 56 -10.28 14.44 12.21
C SER A 56 -10.43 14.83 13.69
N GLY A 57 -9.48 14.38 14.49
CA GLY A 57 -9.42 14.70 15.92
C GLY A 57 -10.43 13.93 16.77
N THR A 58 -10.28 14.10 18.07
CA THR A 58 -11.15 13.47 19.09
C THR A 58 -12.57 14.04 19.09
N ASP A 59 -12.73 15.32 18.78
CA ASP A 59 -14.03 16.00 18.76
C ASP A 59 -15.02 15.38 17.74
N ALA A 60 -14.50 14.91 16.61
CA ALA A 60 -15.33 14.24 15.61
C ALA A 60 -15.83 12.87 16.12
N LEU A 61 -15.00 12.11 16.81
CA LEU A 61 -15.41 10.85 17.43
C LEU A 61 -16.40 11.08 18.58
N ASP A 62 -16.17 12.09 19.40
CA ASP A 62 -17.08 12.46 20.49
C ASP A 62 -18.46 12.91 19.97
N ALA A 63 -18.49 13.63 18.84
CA ALA A 63 -19.75 14.01 18.19
C ALA A 63 -20.54 12.76 17.71
N LEU A 64 -19.86 11.78 17.13
CA LEU A 64 -20.46 10.51 16.73
C LEU A 64 -20.95 9.71 17.94
N ALA A 65 -20.16 9.64 19.01
CA ALA A 65 -20.51 8.93 20.24
C ALA A 65 -21.75 9.53 20.95
N ARG A 66 -22.01 10.82 20.79
CA ARG A 66 -23.23 11.46 21.33
C ARG A 66 -24.49 11.16 20.51
N THR A 67 -24.35 10.78 19.25
CA THR A 67 -25.48 10.59 18.33
C THR A 67 -25.74 9.13 17.94
N HIS A 68 -24.85 8.22 18.35
CA HIS A 68 -24.93 6.80 18.07
C HIS A 68 -24.76 5.98 19.36
N ASP A 69 -25.42 4.83 19.43
CA ASP A 69 -25.28 3.90 20.56
C ASP A 69 -23.88 3.29 20.66
N ALA A 70 -23.18 3.16 19.53
CA ALA A 70 -21.80 2.68 19.45
C ALA A 70 -21.09 3.23 18.21
N VAL A 71 -19.78 3.46 18.34
CA VAL A 71 -18.89 3.83 17.25
C VAL A 71 -17.85 2.73 17.05
N PHE A 72 -17.76 2.18 15.84
CA PHE A 72 -16.74 1.20 15.47
C PHE A 72 -15.65 1.88 14.67
N VAL A 73 -14.45 1.97 15.23
CA VAL A 73 -13.29 2.62 14.57
C VAL A 73 -12.56 1.60 13.70
N ALA A 74 -12.60 1.80 12.37
CA ALA A 74 -11.99 0.92 11.38
C ALA A 74 -11.22 1.71 10.32
N LEU A 75 -10.37 2.65 10.77
CA LEU A 75 -9.67 3.62 9.90
C LEU A 75 -8.51 3.00 9.10
N GLY A 76 -8.08 1.77 9.45
CA GLY A 76 -6.93 1.12 8.83
C GLY A 76 -5.59 1.75 9.24
N ALA A 77 -4.50 1.30 8.60
CA ALA A 77 -3.15 1.81 8.81
C ALA A 77 -2.83 2.84 7.71
N GLN A 78 -2.95 4.12 8.05
CA GLN A 78 -2.82 5.21 7.08
C GLN A 78 -1.38 5.72 6.93
N GLN A 79 -0.50 5.42 7.88
CA GLN A 79 0.87 5.92 7.86
C GLN A 79 1.85 4.84 7.41
N PRO A 80 2.64 5.09 6.36
CA PRO A 80 3.70 4.18 5.95
C PRO A 80 4.81 4.15 7.00
N LYS A 81 5.54 3.02 7.08
CA LYS A 81 6.77 2.96 7.87
C LYS A 81 7.86 3.75 7.15
N ALA A 82 8.49 4.68 7.87
CA ALA A 82 9.65 5.38 7.36
C ALA A 82 10.88 4.46 7.30
N LEU A 83 11.74 4.69 6.33
CA LEU A 83 13.07 4.08 6.28
C LEU A 83 14.04 5.02 6.99
N ALA A 84 14.66 4.55 8.08
CA ALA A 84 15.57 5.36 8.90
C ALA A 84 16.84 5.81 8.13
N GLN A 85 17.14 5.16 7.01
CA GLN A 85 18.26 5.47 6.14
C GLN A 85 17.99 6.62 5.16
N ILE A 86 16.75 7.12 5.14
CA ILE A 86 16.34 8.20 4.23
C ILE A 86 15.84 9.37 5.07
N ASP A 87 16.62 10.44 5.08
CA ASP A 87 16.24 11.66 5.78
C ASP A 87 15.29 12.52 4.94
N GLY A 88 14.23 13.01 5.58
CA GLY A 88 13.24 13.86 4.92
C GLY A 88 12.38 13.11 3.89
N ALA A 89 11.96 13.83 2.86
CA ALA A 89 11.17 13.28 1.75
C ALA A 89 11.80 13.75 0.41
N PRO A 90 12.96 13.21 0.01
CA PRO A 90 13.59 13.60 -1.23
C PRO A 90 12.73 13.25 -2.44
N ALA A 91 12.81 14.03 -3.50
CA ALA A 91 11.95 13.89 -4.68
C ALA A 91 12.04 12.53 -5.38
N TRP A 92 13.14 11.79 -5.18
CA TRP A 92 13.37 10.46 -5.73
C TRP A 92 12.81 9.33 -4.83
N PHE A 93 12.31 9.64 -3.62
CA PHE A 93 11.74 8.67 -2.69
C PHE A 93 10.22 8.77 -2.67
N MET A 94 9.57 7.62 -2.61
CA MET A 94 8.11 7.53 -2.46
C MET A 94 7.75 6.33 -1.60
N ASP A 95 6.76 6.48 -0.74
CA ASP A 95 6.19 5.35 -0.03
C ASP A 95 5.36 4.46 -0.97
N GLY A 96 5.41 3.14 -0.70
CA GLY A 96 4.77 2.16 -1.57
C GLY A 96 3.24 2.26 -1.60
N ALA A 97 2.60 2.65 -0.48
CA ALA A 97 1.14 2.80 -0.41
C ALA A 97 0.69 3.99 -1.26
N GLY A 98 1.42 5.11 -1.18
CA GLY A 98 1.19 6.28 -2.03
C GLY A 98 1.35 5.97 -3.52
N TYR A 99 2.38 5.18 -3.88
CA TYR A 99 2.60 4.72 -5.25
C TYR A 99 1.42 3.89 -5.76
N LEU A 100 1.01 2.86 -5.02
CA LEU A 100 -0.11 1.99 -5.41
C LEU A 100 -1.43 2.77 -5.50
N ALA A 101 -1.65 3.69 -4.56
CA ALA A 101 -2.84 4.55 -4.59
C ALA A 101 -2.87 5.48 -5.82
N ALA A 102 -1.73 6.02 -6.22
CA ALA A 102 -1.60 6.84 -7.43
C ALA A 102 -1.85 5.99 -8.69
N CYS A 103 -1.25 4.80 -8.77
CA CYS A 103 -1.50 3.85 -9.87
C CYS A 103 -2.99 3.47 -9.96
N SER A 104 -3.65 3.22 -8.82
CA SER A 104 -5.06 2.83 -8.80
C SER A 104 -6.00 3.92 -9.28
N ARG A 105 -5.60 5.20 -9.14
CA ARG A 105 -6.32 6.37 -9.66
C ARG A 105 -6.01 6.68 -11.12
N GLY A 106 -5.18 5.87 -11.78
CA GLY A 106 -4.76 6.11 -13.17
C GLY A 106 -3.78 7.27 -13.35
N ALA A 107 -3.14 7.71 -12.27
CA ALA A 107 -2.17 8.79 -12.26
C ALA A 107 -0.83 8.29 -11.66
N PRO A 108 -0.16 7.28 -12.29
CA PRO A 108 1.10 6.78 -11.78
C PRO A 108 2.15 7.90 -11.78
N PRO A 109 2.95 8.01 -10.71
CA PRO A 109 4.02 9.01 -10.68
C PRO A 109 5.10 8.67 -11.72
N ALA A 110 5.78 9.70 -12.22
CA ALA A 110 6.94 9.51 -13.08
C ALA A 110 8.09 8.91 -12.26
N LEU A 111 8.55 7.75 -12.63
CA LEU A 111 9.69 7.07 -12.01
C LEU A 111 10.88 7.07 -12.97
N GLY A 112 12.09 6.95 -12.40
CA GLY A 112 13.30 6.71 -13.17
C GLY A 112 13.27 5.35 -13.90
N ARG A 113 14.19 5.16 -14.83
CA ARG A 113 14.31 3.91 -15.61
C ARG A 113 14.54 2.68 -14.72
N ARG A 114 15.31 2.86 -13.63
CA ARG A 114 15.60 1.82 -12.63
C ARG A 114 14.94 2.19 -11.32
N VAL A 115 14.27 1.23 -10.71
CA VAL A 115 13.53 1.40 -9.46
C VAL A 115 13.98 0.35 -8.46
N VAL A 116 14.29 0.78 -7.24
CA VAL A 116 14.52 -0.12 -6.11
C VAL A 116 13.31 -0.06 -5.20
N VAL A 117 12.76 -1.21 -4.89
CA VAL A 117 11.66 -1.37 -3.93
C VAL A 117 12.21 -2.04 -2.69
N VAL A 118 12.02 -1.43 -1.52
CA VAL A 118 12.51 -1.96 -0.25
C VAL A 118 11.37 -2.57 0.55
N GLY A 119 11.49 -3.86 0.85
CA GLY A 119 10.55 -4.63 1.66
C GLY A 119 10.33 -6.05 1.16
N GLY A 120 9.99 -6.97 2.06
CA GLY A 120 9.74 -8.39 1.77
C GLY A 120 8.28 -8.82 1.87
N GLY A 121 7.33 -7.91 2.10
CA GLY A 121 5.90 -8.22 2.23
C GLY A 121 5.13 -8.08 0.94
N SER A 122 3.88 -8.58 0.91
CA SER A 122 2.99 -8.55 -0.27
C SER A 122 2.80 -7.14 -0.85
N ALA A 123 2.77 -6.10 -0.01
CA ALA A 123 2.68 -4.73 -0.50
C ALA A 123 3.91 -4.30 -1.32
N ALA A 124 5.12 -4.72 -0.91
CA ALA A 124 6.34 -4.44 -1.67
C ALA A 124 6.37 -5.23 -2.99
N ILE A 125 5.88 -6.48 -2.99
CA ILE A 125 5.69 -7.26 -4.22
C ILE A 125 4.73 -6.54 -5.17
N ASP A 126 3.59 -6.04 -4.67
CA ASP A 126 2.61 -5.30 -5.48
C ASP A 126 3.20 -4.02 -6.08
N VAL A 127 4.00 -3.26 -5.31
CA VAL A 127 4.74 -2.10 -5.82
C VAL A 127 5.71 -2.50 -6.93
N ALA A 128 6.55 -3.52 -6.67
CA ALA A 128 7.56 -3.98 -7.60
C ALA A 128 6.94 -4.46 -8.93
N ARG A 129 5.89 -5.25 -8.86
CA ARG A 129 5.18 -5.77 -10.04
C ARG A 129 4.46 -4.64 -10.80
N SER A 130 3.84 -3.69 -10.09
CA SER A 130 3.21 -2.54 -10.72
C SER A 130 4.23 -1.67 -11.48
N ALA A 131 5.39 -1.40 -10.88
CA ALA A 131 6.48 -0.67 -11.52
C ALA A 131 7.07 -1.46 -12.72
N ARG A 132 7.24 -2.77 -12.58
CA ARG A 132 7.72 -3.63 -13.65
C ARG A 132 6.78 -3.63 -14.85
N ARG A 133 5.47 -3.73 -14.61
CA ARG A 133 4.42 -3.68 -15.64
C ARG A 133 4.30 -2.31 -16.30
N ALA A 134 4.71 -1.23 -15.59
CA ALA A 134 4.85 0.11 -16.16
C ALA A 134 6.12 0.30 -17.01
N GLY A 135 6.98 -0.74 -17.15
CA GLY A 135 8.14 -0.74 -18.03
C GLY A 135 9.47 -0.42 -17.37
N HIS A 136 9.50 -0.31 -16.04
CA HIS A 136 10.74 -0.04 -15.30
C HIS A 136 11.58 -1.31 -15.07
N ALA A 137 12.90 -1.16 -14.97
CA ALA A 137 13.77 -2.20 -14.45
C ALA A 137 13.71 -2.15 -12.92
N VAL A 138 13.25 -3.23 -12.29
CA VAL A 138 12.94 -3.26 -10.85
C VAL A 138 13.85 -4.22 -10.11
N THR A 139 14.44 -3.73 -9.00
CA THR A 139 15.11 -4.53 -7.99
C THR A 139 14.30 -4.49 -6.71
N LEU A 140 13.91 -5.65 -6.21
CA LEU A 140 13.27 -5.82 -4.91
C LEU A 140 14.32 -6.18 -3.87
N LEU A 141 14.47 -5.36 -2.83
CA LEU A 141 15.39 -5.55 -1.73
C LEU A 141 14.62 -6.00 -0.49
N ALA A 142 14.86 -7.23 -0.04
CA ALA A 142 14.23 -7.80 1.14
C ALA A 142 15.23 -8.03 2.27
N LEU A 143 14.87 -7.65 3.49
CA LEU A 143 15.66 -7.92 4.69
C LEU A 143 15.73 -9.42 4.96
N GLU A 144 14.61 -10.09 4.81
CA GLU A 144 14.49 -11.52 5.03
C GLU A 144 15.06 -12.31 3.84
N ARG A 145 15.55 -13.52 4.10
CA ARG A 145 15.83 -14.49 3.04
C ARG A 145 14.52 -14.92 2.38
N ARG A 146 14.57 -15.26 1.09
CA ARG A 146 13.38 -15.64 0.31
C ARG A 146 12.43 -16.61 1.02
N PRO A 147 12.88 -17.68 1.70
CA PRO A 147 11.97 -18.58 2.41
C PRO A 147 11.26 -17.97 3.62
N GLN A 148 11.82 -16.89 4.20
CA GLN A 148 11.29 -16.20 5.38
C GLN A 148 10.56 -14.89 5.04
N MET A 149 10.47 -14.50 3.77
CA MET A 149 9.76 -13.29 3.37
C MET A 149 8.30 -13.34 3.83
N PRO A 150 7.74 -12.22 4.36
CA PRO A 150 6.33 -12.16 4.78
C PRO A 150 5.34 -12.26 3.63
N ALA A 151 5.75 -12.01 2.38
CA ALA A 151 4.92 -12.18 1.20
C ALA A 151 4.58 -13.67 0.96
N GLN A 152 3.45 -13.93 0.31
CA GLN A 152 3.10 -15.29 -0.11
C GLN A 152 4.13 -15.79 -1.13
N ARG A 153 4.44 -17.10 -1.08
CA ARG A 153 5.47 -17.69 -1.95
C ARG A 153 5.17 -17.53 -3.43
N ASP A 154 3.93 -17.76 -3.81
CA ASP A 154 3.43 -17.60 -5.17
C ASP A 154 3.53 -16.14 -5.66
N GLU A 155 3.30 -15.16 -4.80
CA GLU A 155 3.49 -13.74 -5.15
C GLU A 155 4.97 -13.42 -5.46
N VAL A 156 5.90 -14.00 -4.69
CA VAL A 156 7.34 -13.84 -4.92
C VAL A 156 7.75 -14.52 -6.22
N ASP A 157 7.24 -15.73 -6.49
CA ASP A 157 7.54 -16.49 -7.68
C ASP A 157 7.04 -15.76 -8.94
N GLU A 158 5.80 -15.26 -8.92
CA GLU A 158 5.25 -14.45 -10.00
C GLU A 158 6.06 -13.15 -10.24
N ALA A 159 6.59 -12.52 -9.18
CA ALA A 159 7.44 -11.34 -9.33
C ALA A 159 8.75 -11.67 -10.06
N LEU A 160 9.35 -12.81 -9.76
CA LEU A 160 10.57 -13.29 -10.43
C LEU A 160 10.29 -13.66 -11.90
N GLU A 161 9.16 -14.30 -12.20
CA GLU A 161 8.73 -14.62 -13.56
C GLU A 161 8.50 -13.36 -14.40
N GLU A 162 8.05 -12.26 -13.79
CA GLU A 162 7.93 -10.96 -14.46
C GLU A 162 9.28 -10.26 -14.68
N GLY A 163 10.38 -10.86 -14.25
CA GLY A 163 11.75 -10.35 -14.46
C GLY A 163 12.15 -9.27 -13.45
N ILE A 164 11.60 -9.30 -12.23
CA ILE A 164 12.07 -8.50 -11.11
C ILE A 164 13.32 -9.17 -10.53
N THR A 165 14.37 -8.37 -10.28
CA THR A 165 15.57 -8.86 -9.60
C THR A 165 15.34 -8.85 -8.09
N LEU A 166 15.47 -9.99 -7.43
CA LEU A 166 15.39 -10.09 -5.97
C LEU A 166 16.80 -10.05 -5.37
N VAL A 167 16.98 -9.20 -4.37
CA VAL A 167 18.14 -9.18 -3.46
C VAL A 167 17.58 -9.44 -2.06
N ASP A 168 17.67 -10.66 -1.60
CA ASP A 168 17.17 -11.11 -0.32
C ASP A 168 18.27 -11.23 0.75
N GLY A 169 17.90 -11.23 2.03
CA GLY A 169 18.86 -11.24 3.14
C GLY A 169 19.78 -10.02 3.12
N ALA A 170 19.28 -8.88 2.74
CA ALA A 170 20.05 -7.65 2.61
C ALA A 170 19.33 -6.45 3.23
N GLN A 171 20.09 -5.60 3.89
CA GLN A 171 19.61 -4.37 4.49
C GLN A 171 20.12 -3.17 3.71
N LEU A 172 19.26 -2.17 3.53
CA LEU A 172 19.65 -0.86 3.04
C LEU A 172 20.57 -0.19 4.08
N GLY A 173 21.80 0.10 3.71
CA GLY A 173 22.77 0.77 4.58
C GLY A 173 22.65 2.29 4.48
N SER A 174 23.12 2.87 3.39
CA SER A 174 23.04 4.31 3.13
C SER A 174 22.50 4.59 1.73
N VAL A 175 21.88 5.74 1.58
CA VAL A 175 21.35 6.19 0.29
C VAL A 175 21.74 7.66 0.10
N HIS A 176 22.32 7.99 -1.04
CA HIS A 176 22.63 9.39 -1.39
C HIS A 176 22.34 9.67 -2.86
N GLU A 177 22.04 10.90 -3.13
CA GLU A 177 21.94 11.39 -4.49
C GLU A 177 23.37 11.57 -5.04
N ALA A 178 23.64 10.89 -6.15
CA ALA A 178 24.91 11.00 -6.86
C ALA A 178 24.81 12.07 -7.97
N PRO A 179 25.95 12.53 -8.54
CA PRO A 179 25.95 13.39 -9.71
C PRO A 179 25.08 12.80 -10.84
N GLU A 180 24.50 13.67 -11.66
CA GLU A 180 23.61 13.31 -12.80
C GLU A 180 22.22 12.76 -12.40
N GLY A 181 21.78 12.97 -11.13
CA GLY A 181 20.45 12.59 -10.67
C GLY A 181 20.26 11.07 -10.53
N THR A 182 21.36 10.33 -10.36
CA THR A 182 21.33 8.91 -9.99
C THR A 182 21.28 8.77 -8.47
N ILE A 183 20.85 7.61 -7.99
CA ILE A 183 20.80 7.28 -6.57
C ILE A 183 21.79 6.14 -6.32
N ASP A 184 22.77 6.40 -5.46
CA ASP A 184 23.69 5.39 -4.97
C ASP A 184 23.17 4.82 -3.64
N ALA A 185 23.05 3.50 -3.57
CA ALA A 185 22.63 2.80 -2.39
C ALA A 185 23.67 1.75 -1.98
N ALA A 186 24.17 1.85 -0.76
CA ALA A 186 24.99 0.80 -0.17
C ALA A 186 24.09 -0.26 0.46
N LEU A 187 24.42 -1.55 0.24
CA LEU A 187 23.72 -2.67 0.81
C LEU A 187 24.63 -3.41 1.78
N THR A 188 24.08 -3.82 2.91
CA THR A 188 24.71 -4.74 3.83
C THR A 188 24.05 -6.12 3.68
N LEU A 189 24.81 -7.10 3.22
CA LEU A 189 24.34 -8.50 3.17
C LEU A 189 24.33 -9.07 4.59
N LEU A 190 23.24 -9.70 4.96
CA LEU A 190 23.13 -10.38 6.24
C LEU A 190 23.74 -11.78 6.10
N THR A 191 24.80 -12.04 6.86
CA THR A 191 25.38 -13.38 6.98
C THR A 191 24.57 -14.16 8.00
N ASP A 192 24.27 -15.43 7.69
CA ASP A 192 23.70 -16.34 8.66
C ASP A 192 24.70 -16.52 9.81
N SER A 193 24.29 -16.17 11.03
CA SER A 193 25.03 -16.39 12.27
C SER A 193 24.66 -17.72 12.88
#